data_9a0932c73ee21cc8bde2fa6c7763d326
#
_entry.id   9a0932c73ee21cc8bde2fa6c7763d326
#
_cell.length_a   1.000
_cell.length_b   1.000
_cell.length_c   1.000
_cell.angle_alpha   90.00
_cell.angle_beta   90.00
_cell.angle_gamma   90.00
#
_symmetry.space_group_name_H-M   'P 1'
#
loop_
_entity.id
_entity.type
_entity.pdbx_description
1 polymer ?
#
loop_
_entity_poly.entity_id
_entity_poly.type
_entity_poly.pdbx_seq_one_letter_code
_entity_poly.pdbx_strand_id
1 'polypeptide(L)'
;GNVFLASNGFGILRSTDGETFSLVLGGIAEHLYTDVEIASNGKIAASLSSTTANPNVTNDTTGILISNDNGDTWTNVTPDNFPDSHERTVLAFAPSNPDILYTFLYLSGEGENEEVAFFKLNLDTGNAEDRSDNMPDFNINRGYVNTQAGYNMVLDVKPDNPDFVLLGATNLFRSKD
;
A
#
# COMPACT_ATOMS: atom_id res chain seq x y z
N GLY A 1 -0.67 -2.09 -23.95
CA GLY A 1 -0.45 -1.34 -22.70
C GLY A 1 0.52 -2.09 -21.81
N ASN A 2 1.08 -1.41 -20.80
CA ASN A 2 1.99 -2.05 -19.87
C ASN A 2 1.21 -2.90 -18.84
N VAL A 3 1.81 -4.00 -18.41
CA VAL A 3 1.33 -4.84 -17.31
C VAL A 3 2.34 -4.73 -16.18
N PHE A 4 1.85 -4.50 -14.96
CA PHE A 4 2.68 -4.48 -13.77
C PHE A 4 2.34 -5.65 -12.85
N LEU A 5 3.35 -6.20 -12.21
CA LEU A 5 3.23 -7.29 -11.24
C LEU A 5 3.99 -6.91 -9.96
N ALA A 6 3.29 -6.95 -8.84
CA ALA A 6 3.91 -6.96 -7.52
C ALA A 6 4.35 -8.40 -7.18
N SER A 7 5.62 -8.58 -6.89
CA SER A 7 6.22 -9.91 -6.71
C SER A 7 6.93 -10.03 -5.38
N ASN A 8 6.53 -11.01 -4.59
CA ASN A 8 7.20 -11.35 -3.33
C ASN A 8 8.69 -11.63 -3.59
N GLY A 9 9.56 -10.93 -2.87
CA GLY A 9 11.02 -11.11 -2.94
C GLY A 9 11.71 -10.47 -4.16
N PHE A 10 10.96 -9.81 -5.06
CA PHE A 10 11.55 -9.16 -6.24
C PHE A 10 11.19 -7.67 -6.36
N GLY A 11 10.04 -7.25 -5.88
CA GLY A 11 9.54 -5.89 -6.08
C GLY A 11 8.53 -5.80 -7.21
N ILE A 12 8.62 -4.74 -8.04
CA ILE A 12 7.68 -4.48 -9.13
C ILE A 12 8.30 -4.84 -10.47
N LEU A 13 7.61 -5.67 -11.20
CA LEU A 13 7.97 -6.10 -12.55
C LEU A 13 7.05 -5.43 -13.56
N ARG A 14 7.56 -5.11 -14.74
CA ARG A 14 6.79 -4.55 -15.86
C ARG A 14 6.98 -5.39 -17.12
N SER A 15 5.88 -5.57 -17.86
CA SER A 15 5.87 -6.10 -19.22
C SER A 15 5.22 -5.13 -20.18
N THR A 16 5.71 -5.06 -21.41
CA THR A 16 5.13 -4.28 -22.53
C THR A 16 4.39 -5.17 -23.55
N ASP A 17 4.64 -6.48 -23.51
CA ASP A 17 4.09 -7.48 -24.43
C ASP A 17 3.17 -8.50 -23.74
N GLY A 18 3.13 -8.51 -22.40
CA GLY A 18 2.38 -9.46 -21.58
C GLY A 18 3.07 -10.82 -21.39
N GLU A 19 4.25 -11.01 -21.97
CA GLU A 19 4.99 -12.27 -21.94
C GLU A 19 6.33 -12.14 -21.20
N THR A 20 7.07 -11.07 -21.47
CA THR A 20 8.40 -10.83 -20.89
C THR A 20 8.32 -9.74 -19.81
N PHE A 21 8.77 -10.06 -18.59
CA PHE A 21 8.77 -9.14 -17.46
C PHE A 21 10.19 -8.71 -17.07
N SER A 22 10.37 -7.44 -16.81
CA SER A 22 11.60 -6.84 -16.33
C SER A 22 11.39 -6.17 -14.97
N LEU A 23 12.35 -6.28 -14.08
CA LEU A 23 12.34 -5.57 -12.79
C LEU A 23 12.45 -4.06 -13.03
N VAL A 24 11.53 -3.28 -12.47
CA VAL A 24 11.51 -1.81 -12.59
C VAL A 24 11.60 -1.11 -11.24
N LEU A 25 11.39 -1.83 -10.12
CA LEU A 25 11.53 -1.29 -8.77
C LEU A 25 11.80 -2.42 -7.78
N GLY A 26 12.71 -2.20 -6.82
CA GLY A 26 13.12 -3.20 -5.83
C GLY A 26 14.30 -4.05 -6.33
N GLY A 27 14.47 -5.25 -5.77
CA GLY A 27 15.57 -6.15 -6.08
C GLY A 27 15.35 -7.58 -5.59
N ILE A 28 16.26 -8.48 -5.95
CA ILE A 28 16.15 -9.90 -5.60
C ILE A 28 16.29 -10.09 -4.10
N ALA A 29 15.30 -10.75 -3.48
CA ALA A 29 15.21 -11.04 -2.04
C ALA A 29 15.20 -9.78 -1.14
N GLU A 30 14.83 -8.62 -1.68
CA GLU A 30 14.85 -7.36 -0.93
C GLU A 30 13.57 -7.13 -0.14
N HIS A 31 12.39 -7.32 -0.77
CA HIS A 31 11.11 -7.02 -0.14
C HIS A 31 10.19 -8.24 -0.15
N LEU A 32 9.69 -8.65 1.03
CA LEU A 32 8.79 -9.81 1.12
C LEU A 32 7.37 -9.49 0.72
N TYR A 33 6.93 -8.25 0.93
CA TYR A 33 5.57 -7.83 0.58
C TYR A 33 5.63 -6.60 -0.32
N THR A 34 4.91 -6.66 -1.41
CA THR A 34 4.83 -5.59 -2.42
C THR A 34 3.40 -5.47 -2.91
N ASP A 35 3.00 -4.26 -3.29
CA ASP A 35 1.72 -4.01 -3.95
C ASP A 35 1.91 -2.96 -5.05
N VAL A 36 1.04 -2.95 -6.06
CA VAL A 36 1.08 -1.98 -7.16
C VAL A 36 -0.32 -1.62 -7.61
N GLU A 37 -0.59 -0.32 -7.69
CA GLU A 37 -1.85 0.25 -8.14
C GLU A 37 -1.65 1.27 -9.25
N ILE A 38 -2.61 1.36 -10.18
CA ILE A 38 -2.58 2.30 -11.30
C ILE A 38 -3.82 3.21 -11.23
N ALA A 39 -3.55 4.50 -11.08
CA ALA A 39 -4.60 5.52 -11.07
C ALA A 39 -5.20 5.75 -12.46
N SER A 40 -6.41 6.34 -12.51
CA SER A 40 -7.13 6.65 -13.75
C SER A 40 -6.39 7.61 -14.70
N ASN A 41 -5.45 8.40 -14.18
CA ASN A 41 -4.58 9.30 -14.96
C ASN A 41 -3.25 8.66 -15.40
N GLY A 42 -3.03 7.37 -15.11
CA GLY A 42 -1.81 6.63 -15.45
C GLY A 42 -0.67 6.73 -14.43
N LYS A 43 -0.86 7.46 -13.32
CA LYS A 43 0.08 7.46 -12.19
C LYS A 43 0.12 6.06 -11.57
N ILE A 44 1.30 5.59 -11.20
CA ILE A 44 1.49 4.26 -10.60
C ILE A 44 2.00 4.44 -9.18
N ALA A 45 1.37 3.76 -8.23
CA ALA A 45 1.85 3.65 -6.86
C ALA A 45 2.37 2.23 -6.61
N ALA A 46 3.45 2.13 -5.87
CA ALA A 46 3.97 0.86 -5.37
C ALA A 46 4.25 0.95 -3.88
N SER A 47 4.04 -0.16 -3.17
CA SER A 47 4.51 -0.33 -1.79
C SER A 47 5.58 -1.41 -1.74
N LEU A 48 6.65 -1.14 -0.98
CA LEU A 48 7.72 -2.08 -0.71
C LEU A 48 7.89 -2.20 0.81
N SER A 49 7.76 -3.42 1.35
CA SER A 49 7.88 -3.68 2.79
C SER A 49 9.27 -3.41 3.32
N SER A 50 9.36 -3.06 4.60
CA SER A 50 10.64 -3.01 5.34
C SER A 50 11.19 -4.40 5.66
N THR A 51 10.33 -5.42 5.65
CA THR A 51 10.73 -6.82 5.86
C THR A 51 11.40 -7.37 4.61
N THR A 52 12.66 -7.75 4.75
CA THR A 52 13.49 -8.26 3.66
C THR A 52 13.99 -9.67 3.97
N ALA A 53 14.21 -10.47 2.93
CA ALA A 53 14.89 -11.75 3.07
C ALA A 53 16.42 -11.59 3.08
N ASN A 54 16.93 -10.42 2.71
CA ASN A 54 18.36 -10.11 2.66
C ASN A 54 18.72 -9.08 3.73
N PRO A 55 19.50 -9.44 4.76
CA PRO A 55 19.84 -8.52 5.86
C PRO A 55 20.79 -7.37 5.45
N ASN A 56 21.28 -7.36 4.22
CA ASN A 56 22.17 -6.30 3.72
C ASN A 56 21.44 -5.24 2.89
N VAL A 57 20.11 -5.34 2.77
CA VAL A 57 19.32 -4.32 2.08
C VAL A 57 19.27 -3.06 2.93
N THR A 58 19.61 -1.93 2.33
CA THR A 58 19.38 -0.62 2.92
C THR A 58 17.94 -0.18 2.66
N ASN A 59 17.30 0.47 3.63
CA ASN A 59 15.88 0.86 3.58
C ASN A 59 15.57 2.00 2.58
N ASP A 60 16.51 2.39 1.72
CA ASP A 60 16.36 3.53 0.80
C ASP A 60 15.25 3.33 -0.25
N THR A 61 14.81 2.09 -0.44
CA THR A 61 13.75 1.73 -1.40
C THR A 61 12.45 1.29 -0.75
N THR A 62 12.35 1.27 0.60
CA THR A 62 11.11 0.87 1.29
C THR A 62 10.07 1.97 1.32
N GLY A 63 8.80 1.60 1.57
CA GLY A 63 7.69 2.53 1.73
C GLY A 63 6.82 2.67 0.51
N ILE A 64 6.34 3.89 0.25
CA ILE A 64 5.42 4.22 -0.83
C ILE A 64 6.16 4.99 -1.93
N LEU A 65 6.12 4.46 -3.14
CA LEU A 65 6.81 5.05 -4.29
C LEU A 65 5.82 5.33 -5.41
N ILE A 66 6.02 6.45 -6.10
CA ILE A 66 5.16 6.90 -7.22
C ILE A 66 5.99 6.99 -8.50
N SER A 67 5.42 6.49 -9.59
CA SER A 67 5.90 6.73 -10.95
C SER A 67 4.86 7.50 -11.76
N ASN A 68 5.34 8.49 -12.53
CA ASN A 68 4.53 9.27 -13.48
C ASN A 68 4.92 9.00 -14.95
N ASP A 69 5.82 8.04 -15.19
CA ASP A 69 6.42 7.74 -16.48
C ASP A 69 6.39 6.23 -16.83
N ASN A 70 5.29 5.58 -16.48
CA ASN A 70 5.06 4.14 -16.72
C ASN A 70 6.10 3.22 -16.04
N GLY A 71 6.63 3.61 -14.89
CA GLY A 71 7.56 2.81 -14.10
C GLY A 71 9.02 2.93 -14.55
N ASP A 72 9.36 3.94 -15.37
CA ASP A 72 10.76 4.18 -15.75
C ASP A 72 11.54 4.83 -14.61
N THR A 73 10.91 5.75 -13.84
CA THR A 73 11.47 6.33 -12.62
C THR A 73 10.47 6.30 -11.48
N TRP A 74 10.99 6.29 -10.25
CA TRP A 74 10.19 6.20 -9.03
C TRP A 74 10.64 7.26 -8.02
N THR A 75 9.67 7.92 -7.39
CA THR A 75 9.89 8.90 -6.33
C THR A 75 9.32 8.36 -5.03
N ASN A 76 10.13 8.32 -3.97
CA ASN A 76 9.65 7.96 -2.65
C ASN A 76 8.79 9.10 -2.08
N VAL A 77 7.56 8.78 -1.69
CA VAL A 77 6.57 9.70 -1.10
C VAL A 77 6.11 9.24 0.27
N THR A 78 6.87 8.33 0.89
CA THR A 78 6.57 7.83 2.23
C THR A 78 6.50 8.99 3.21
N PRO A 79 5.41 9.14 3.99
CA PRO A 79 5.31 10.20 4.99
C PRO A 79 6.37 10.06 6.09
N ASP A 80 6.81 11.19 6.66
CA ASP A 80 7.79 11.20 7.76
C ASP A 80 7.31 10.44 9.01
N ASN A 81 5.99 10.36 9.22
CA ASN A 81 5.38 9.63 10.33
C ASN A 81 4.90 8.22 9.95
N PHE A 82 5.32 7.72 8.80
CA PHE A 82 5.03 6.34 8.40
C PHE A 82 5.84 5.36 9.27
N PRO A 83 5.28 4.19 9.64
CA PRO A 83 6.00 3.22 10.45
C PRO A 83 7.32 2.76 9.81
N ASP A 84 8.42 2.86 10.54
CA ASP A 84 9.75 2.42 10.08
C ASP A 84 9.79 0.92 9.77
N SER A 85 9.01 0.13 10.55
CA SER A 85 8.83 -1.30 10.32
C SER A 85 7.41 -1.56 9.88
N HIS A 86 7.25 -2.07 8.69
CA HIS A 86 5.96 -2.49 8.13
C HIS A 86 6.14 -3.70 7.23
N GLU A 87 5.14 -4.53 7.22
CA GLU A 87 5.09 -5.71 6.38
C GLU A 87 4.18 -5.45 5.17
N ARG A 88 3.04 -6.12 5.08
CA ARG A 88 2.14 -5.96 3.94
C ARG A 88 1.44 -4.60 3.97
N THR A 89 1.50 -3.89 2.87
CA THR A 89 0.76 -2.65 2.63
C THR A 89 -0.08 -2.81 1.38
N VAL A 90 -1.39 -2.54 1.49
CA VAL A 90 -2.34 -2.52 0.37
C VAL A 90 -2.64 -1.07 0.01
N LEU A 91 -2.67 -0.79 -1.29
CA LEU A 91 -2.85 0.53 -1.87
C LEU A 91 -4.22 0.66 -2.53
N ALA A 92 -4.80 1.85 -2.52
CA ALA A 92 -5.96 2.18 -3.34
C ALA A 92 -5.97 3.66 -3.73
N PHE A 93 -5.98 3.96 -5.01
CA PHE A 93 -6.27 5.31 -5.50
C PHE A 93 -7.75 5.63 -5.41
N ALA A 94 -8.09 6.90 -5.17
CA ALA A 94 -9.45 7.38 -5.33
C ALA A 94 -9.74 7.64 -6.82
N PRO A 95 -10.66 6.89 -7.48
CA PRO A 95 -10.86 7.01 -8.92
C PRO A 95 -11.34 8.39 -9.38
N SER A 96 -12.11 9.09 -8.54
CA SER A 96 -12.58 10.47 -8.81
C SER A 96 -11.54 11.55 -8.53
N ASN A 97 -10.46 11.21 -7.80
CA ASN A 97 -9.34 12.11 -7.53
C ASN A 97 -8.03 11.30 -7.46
N PRO A 98 -7.34 11.10 -8.60
CA PRO A 98 -6.16 10.25 -8.69
C PRO A 98 -4.91 10.79 -7.95
N ASP A 99 -5.01 11.94 -7.30
CA ASP A 99 -3.99 12.44 -6.38
C ASP A 99 -4.22 12.03 -4.92
N ILE A 100 -5.34 11.37 -4.63
CA ILE A 100 -5.60 10.77 -3.33
C ILE A 100 -5.27 9.28 -3.38
N LEU A 101 -4.32 8.87 -2.54
CA LEU A 101 -3.91 7.49 -2.33
C LEU A 101 -4.17 7.11 -0.88
N TYR A 102 -4.80 5.98 -0.66
CA TYR A 102 -4.94 5.36 0.65
C TYR A 102 -3.98 4.19 0.79
N THR A 103 -3.49 3.98 2.01
CA THR A 103 -2.62 2.85 2.35
C THR A 103 -3.13 2.17 3.61
N PHE A 104 -3.25 0.86 3.57
CA PHE A 104 -3.60 0.03 4.71
C PHE A 104 -2.45 -0.93 4.98
N LEU A 105 -1.87 -0.84 6.19
CA LEU A 105 -0.66 -1.55 6.59
C LEU A 105 -0.95 -2.58 7.66
N TYR A 106 -0.34 -3.75 7.52
CA TYR A 106 -0.08 -4.65 8.61
C TYR A 106 1.35 -4.41 9.11
N LEU A 107 1.50 -4.23 10.41
CA LEU A 107 2.79 -3.93 11.04
C LEU A 107 3.36 -5.16 11.75
N SER A 108 2.58 -5.75 12.64
CA SER A 108 3.01 -6.91 13.42
C SER A 108 1.84 -7.53 14.20
N GLY A 109 2.10 -8.62 14.91
CA GLY A 109 1.19 -9.23 15.85
C GLY A 109 0.25 -10.26 15.24
N GLU A 110 -0.61 -10.84 16.06
CA GLU A 110 -1.63 -11.82 15.67
C GLU A 110 -2.91 -11.65 16.50
N GLY A 111 -4.06 -11.86 15.87
CA GLY A 111 -5.36 -11.86 16.51
C GLY A 111 -5.68 -10.51 17.17
N GLU A 112 -5.89 -10.50 18.48
CA GLU A 112 -6.23 -9.29 19.27
C GLU A 112 -5.04 -8.33 19.45
N ASN A 113 -3.83 -8.78 19.16
CA ASN A 113 -2.60 -8.00 19.28
C ASN A 113 -2.04 -7.60 17.90
N GLU A 114 -2.84 -7.69 16.85
CA GLU A 114 -2.45 -7.16 15.55
C GLU A 114 -2.33 -5.64 15.60
N GLU A 115 -1.23 -5.15 15.06
CA GLU A 115 -0.97 -3.72 14.84
C GLU A 115 -1.15 -3.42 13.36
N VAL A 116 -2.00 -2.45 13.07
CA VAL A 116 -2.29 -1.97 11.72
C VAL A 116 -2.21 -0.46 11.66
N ALA A 117 -1.94 0.09 10.49
CA ALA A 117 -1.96 1.53 10.26
C ALA A 117 -2.73 1.88 8.98
N PHE A 118 -3.27 3.09 8.93
CA PHE A 118 -4.06 3.57 7.82
C PHE A 118 -3.75 5.03 7.53
N PHE A 119 -3.34 5.34 6.30
CA PHE A 119 -2.99 6.69 5.88
C PHE A 119 -3.81 7.12 4.66
N LYS A 120 -4.07 8.44 4.59
CA LYS A 120 -4.55 9.14 3.40
C LYS A 120 -3.44 10.08 2.93
N LEU A 121 -2.95 9.88 1.72
CA LEU A 121 -1.94 10.70 1.09
C LEU A 121 -2.57 11.58 0.02
N ASN A 122 -2.23 12.87 0.01
CA ASN A 122 -2.52 13.77 -1.10
C ASN A 122 -1.21 14.03 -1.86
N LEU A 123 -1.08 13.41 -3.02
CA LEU A 123 0.15 13.41 -3.83
C LEU A 123 0.41 14.74 -4.54
N ASP A 124 -0.61 15.61 -4.69
CA ASP A 124 -0.48 16.96 -5.26
C ASP A 124 0.14 17.92 -4.25
N THR A 125 -0.32 17.86 -2.99
CA THR A 125 0.15 18.76 -1.92
C THR A 125 1.31 18.19 -1.12
N GLY A 126 1.56 16.89 -1.19
CA GLY A 126 2.51 16.16 -0.34
C GLY A 126 2.01 15.93 1.10
N ASN A 127 0.75 16.27 1.40
CA ASN A 127 0.20 16.06 2.74
C ASN A 127 -0.17 14.60 2.97
N ALA A 128 0.13 14.09 4.16
CA ALA A 128 -0.30 12.80 4.64
C ALA A 128 -1.05 12.91 5.95
N GLU A 129 -2.15 12.19 6.05
CA GLU A 129 -2.99 12.12 7.25
C GLU A 129 -2.91 10.70 7.80
N ASP A 130 -2.42 10.56 9.02
CA ASP A 130 -2.52 9.32 9.77
C ASP A 130 -3.95 9.16 10.29
N ARG A 131 -4.60 8.10 9.89
CA ARG A 131 -5.97 7.75 10.25
C ARG A 131 -6.04 6.47 11.08
N SER A 132 -4.91 6.01 11.60
CA SER A 132 -4.81 4.73 12.35
C SER A 132 -5.69 4.73 13.59
N ASP A 133 -5.77 5.85 14.31
CA ASP A 133 -6.64 6.00 15.50
C ASP A 133 -8.15 5.87 15.19
N ASN A 134 -8.54 5.98 13.92
CA ASN A 134 -9.93 5.82 13.50
C ASN A 134 -10.30 4.37 13.18
N MET A 135 -9.31 3.47 13.20
CA MET A 135 -9.52 2.06 12.90
C MET A 135 -10.33 1.40 14.03
N PRO A 136 -11.26 0.49 13.71
CA PRO A 136 -11.99 -0.26 14.71
C PRO A 136 -11.04 -1.14 15.56
N ASP A 137 -11.11 -0.96 16.86
CA ASP A 137 -10.35 -1.76 17.83
C ASP A 137 -11.24 -2.79 18.55
N PHE A 138 -10.60 -3.65 19.33
CA PHE A 138 -11.26 -4.75 20.04
C PHE A 138 -12.25 -4.30 21.13
N ASN A 139 -12.11 -3.08 21.63
CA ASN A 139 -12.88 -2.58 22.78
C ASN A 139 -14.24 -1.99 22.41
N ILE A 140 -14.55 -1.89 21.12
CA ILE A 140 -15.83 -1.36 20.65
C ILE A 140 -16.68 -2.48 20.04
N ASN A 141 -17.98 -2.45 20.33
CA ASN A 141 -18.98 -3.42 19.84
C ASN A 141 -19.15 -3.45 18.31
N ARG A 142 -18.12 -3.08 17.55
CA ARG A 142 -18.11 -3.02 16.08
C ARG A 142 -17.22 -4.07 15.42
N GLY A 143 -16.60 -4.95 16.25
CA GLY A 143 -15.52 -5.80 15.78
C GLY A 143 -14.19 -5.01 15.68
N TYR A 144 -13.12 -5.70 15.42
CA TYR A 144 -11.78 -5.16 15.28
C TYR A 144 -11.23 -5.53 13.91
N VAL A 145 -10.21 -4.80 13.48
CA VAL A 145 -9.49 -5.13 12.27
C VAL A 145 -8.54 -6.28 12.58
N ASN A 146 -8.79 -7.42 11.96
CA ASN A 146 -7.94 -8.60 12.05
C ASN A 146 -7.60 -9.05 10.64
N THR A 147 -6.35 -8.85 10.27
CA THR A 147 -5.82 -9.16 8.94
C THR A 147 -5.34 -10.61 8.84
N GLN A 148 -5.38 -11.37 9.93
CA GLN A 148 -4.77 -12.70 10.06
C GLN A 148 -3.28 -12.67 9.68
N ALA A 149 -2.52 -11.82 10.39
CA ALA A 149 -1.10 -11.59 10.15
C ALA A 149 -0.80 -11.13 8.70
N GLY A 150 -1.55 -10.13 8.24
CA GLY A 150 -1.39 -9.53 6.92
C GLY A 150 -1.95 -10.37 5.76
N TYR A 151 -2.62 -11.49 6.03
CA TYR A 151 -3.13 -12.37 4.97
C TYR A 151 -4.40 -11.83 4.31
N ASN A 152 -5.38 -11.42 5.11
CA ASN A 152 -6.67 -10.90 4.64
C ASN A 152 -6.66 -9.38 4.66
N MET A 153 -6.27 -8.76 3.57
CA MET A 153 -6.26 -7.30 3.41
C MET A 153 -6.82 -6.92 2.05
N VAL A 154 -7.81 -6.03 2.06
CA VAL A 154 -8.32 -5.37 0.85
C VAL A 154 -8.67 -3.93 1.16
N LEU A 155 -8.42 -3.05 0.22
CA LEU A 155 -8.73 -1.63 0.29
C LEU A 155 -9.33 -1.21 -1.05
N ASP A 156 -10.40 -0.42 -1.01
CA ASP A 156 -11.02 0.13 -2.21
C ASP A 156 -11.65 1.48 -1.90
N VAL A 157 -11.76 2.34 -2.90
CA VAL A 157 -12.35 3.67 -2.79
C VAL A 157 -13.50 3.80 -3.76
N LYS A 158 -14.62 4.33 -3.27
CA LYS A 158 -15.82 4.51 -4.11
C LYS A 158 -15.51 5.37 -5.34
N PRO A 159 -15.91 4.96 -6.56
CA PRO A 159 -15.52 5.64 -7.79
C PRO A 159 -15.90 7.12 -7.90
N ASP A 160 -16.98 7.54 -7.25
CA ASP A 160 -17.53 8.91 -7.32
C ASP A 160 -17.36 9.71 -6.02
N ASN A 161 -16.69 9.15 -5.01
CA ASN A 161 -16.45 9.82 -3.73
C ASN A 161 -15.10 9.42 -3.15
N PRO A 162 -14.09 10.32 -3.17
CA PRO A 162 -12.74 10.00 -2.71
C PRO A 162 -12.64 9.75 -1.19
N ASP A 163 -13.64 10.15 -0.42
CA ASP A 163 -13.66 9.99 1.05
C ASP A 163 -14.46 8.76 1.50
N PHE A 164 -15.08 8.03 0.57
CA PHE A 164 -15.77 6.79 0.88
C PHE A 164 -14.84 5.60 0.62
N VAL A 165 -14.32 5.03 1.69
CA VAL A 165 -13.36 3.93 1.66
C VAL A 165 -14.01 2.65 2.18
N LEU A 166 -13.72 1.54 1.51
CA LEU A 166 -14.00 0.18 1.98
C LEU A 166 -12.67 -0.48 2.38
N LEU A 167 -12.63 -0.99 3.59
CA LEU A 167 -11.49 -1.72 4.12
C LEU A 167 -11.96 -3.11 4.58
N GLY A 168 -11.32 -4.13 4.06
CA GLY A 168 -11.59 -5.51 4.41
C GLY A 168 -10.40 -6.17 5.08
N ALA A 169 -10.73 -6.93 6.12
CA ALA A 169 -9.89 -7.88 6.82
C ALA A 169 -10.73 -9.15 7.02
N THR A 170 -10.78 -9.75 8.20
CA THR A 170 -11.81 -10.77 8.51
C THR A 170 -13.23 -10.19 8.55
N ASN A 171 -13.33 -8.89 8.77
CA ASN A 171 -14.56 -8.10 8.71
C ASN A 171 -14.44 -7.02 7.61
N LEU A 172 -15.59 -6.50 7.17
CA LEU A 172 -15.63 -5.39 6.21
C LEU A 172 -16.07 -4.11 6.92
N PHE A 173 -15.29 -3.06 6.73
CA PHE A 173 -15.52 -1.74 7.29
C PHE A 173 -15.67 -0.70 6.18
N ARG A 174 -16.31 0.41 6.51
CA ARG A 174 -16.39 1.57 5.61
C ARG A 174 -16.23 2.87 6.38
N SER A 175 -15.56 3.83 5.77
CA SER A 175 -15.58 5.24 6.14
C SER A 175 -16.51 6.02 5.22
N LYS A 176 -16.87 7.25 5.62
CA LYS A 176 -17.64 8.22 4.83
C LYS A 176 -17.07 9.63 4.90
N ASP A 177 -15.94 9.77 5.57
CA ASP A 177 -15.30 11.04 5.94
C ASP A 177 -13.78 10.94 5.80
#